data_e4729ace44e3c1bde44ef2b8278b0de1
#
_entry.id   e4729ace44e3c1bde44ef2b8278b0de1
#
_cell.length_a   1.000
_cell.length_b   1.000
_cell.length_c   1.000
_cell.angle_alpha   90.00
_cell.angle_beta   90.00
_cell.angle_gamma   90.00
#
_symmetry.space_group_name_H-M   'P 1'
#
loop_
_entity.id
_entity.type
_entity.pdbx_description
1 polymer ?
#
loop_
_entity_poly.entity_id
_entity_poly.type
_entity_poly.pdbx_seq_one_letter_code
_entity_poly.pdbx_strand_id
1 'polypeptide(L)'
;SSAASDVYKRQKLFGVKKFEDALKKVIARYHIKENYFNKLVEINGANKRAKFVGFGENNKEVETWIDYEMIHVTPPQSAPDFIKNSPLANAAGWVDVDKHSLQHIKYANIYSLGDASSLPTGKTGAAIRKQAPILVQNLLSFMNKGTMTGSYNGYSSCPLITGRGKLILAEFDYDNNPQETFPFNQAKERWSMYILKRYILPYLYWTRILKGKM
;
A
#
# COMPACT_ATOMS: atom_id res chain seq x y z
N SER A 1 -23.21 -19.62 -11.21
CA SER A 1 -22.26 -19.18 -12.24
C SER A 1 -21.13 -18.39 -11.56
N SER A 2 -19.91 -18.87 -11.65
CA SER A 2 -18.76 -18.05 -11.30
C SER A 2 -18.67 -16.93 -12.34
N ALA A 3 -18.91 -15.69 -11.94
CA ALA A 3 -18.65 -14.55 -12.80
C ALA A 3 -17.16 -14.55 -13.18
N ALA A 4 -16.84 -14.38 -14.45
CA ALA A 4 -15.48 -14.19 -14.91
C ALA A 4 -14.92 -12.94 -14.22
N SER A 5 -13.73 -13.06 -13.66
CA SER A 5 -13.07 -11.95 -12.95
C SER A 5 -11.71 -11.69 -13.56
N ASP A 6 -11.47 -10.47 -14.00
CA ASP A 6 -10.22 -10.04 -14.60
C ASP A 6 -9.52 -9.00 -13.69
N VAL A 7 -8.21 -9.11 -13.58
CA VAL A 7 -7.36 -8.15 -12.86
C VAL A 7 -6.39 -7.52 -13.84
N TYR A 8 -6.44 -6.19 -13.97
CA TYR A 8 -5.53 -5.42 -14.79
C TYR A 8 -4.52 -4.69 -13.91
N LYS A 9 -3.23 -4.95 -14.12
CA LYS A 9 -2.13 -4.38 -13.34
C LYS A 9 -0.99 -3.91 -14.22
N ARG A 10 -0.24 -2.91 -13.73
CA ARG A 10 0.85 -2.32 -14.50
C ARG A 10 2.08 -3.23 -14.60
N GLN A 11 2.42 -3.99 -13.57
CA GLN A 11 3.65 -4.80 -13.57
C GLN A 11 3.46 -6.21 -13.02
N LYS A 12 3.11 -6.35 -11.75
CA LYS A 12 3.01 -7.63 -11.03
C LYS A 12 1.90 -7.62 -10.00
N LEU A 13 1.53 -8.79 -9.54
CA LEU A 13 0.42 -8.96 -8.60
C LEU A 13 0.74 -8.36 -7.23
N PHE A 14 1.95 -8.61 -6.71
CA PHE A 14 2.40 -8.10 -5.41
C PHE A 14 3.92 -7.87 -5.38
N GLY A 15 4.40 -6.93 -4.54
CA GLY A 15 5.81 -6.56 -4.46
C GLY A 15 6.72 -7.64 -3.89
N VAL A 16 6.23 -8.36 -2.88
CA VAL A 16 6.99 -9.37 -2.15
C VAL A 16 6.67 -10.75 -2.68
N LYS A 17 7.70 -11.45 -3.21
CA LYS A 17 7.54 -12.74 -3.91
C LYS A 17 6.81 -13.81 -3.07
N LYS A 18 7.13 -13.93 -1.78
CA LYS A 18 6.49 -14.89 -0.86
C LYS A 18 4.97 -14.75 -0.85
N PHE A 19 4.47 -13.51 -0.80
CA PHE A 19 3.04 -13.23 -0.77
C PHE A 19 2.42 -13.24 -2.17
N GLU A 20 3.18 -12.86 -3.20
CA GLU A 20 2.77 -13.00 -4.59
C GLU A 20 2.48 -14.46 -4.96
N ASP A 21 3.39 -15.38 -4.60
CA ASP A 21 3.23 -16.82 -4.87
C ASP A 21 1.99 -17.40 -4.15
N ALA A 22 1.69 -16.89 -2.95
CA ALA A 22 0.47 -17.27 -2.25
C ALA A 22 -0.80 -16.72 -2.94
N LEU A 23 -0.79 -15.47 -3.39
CA LEU A 23 -1.89 -14.85 -4.12
C LEU A 23 -2.15 -15.51 -5.48
N LYS A 24 -1.11 -15.96 -6.19
CA LYS A 24 -1.26 -16.72 -7.44
C LYS A 24 -2.09 -17.99 -7.26
N LYS A 25 -1.93 -18.68 -6.12
CA LYS A 25 -2.77 -19.84 -5.79
C LYS A 25 -4.24 -19.44 -5.56
N VAL A 26 -4.48 -18.28 -4.97
CA VAL A 26 -5.83 -17.74 -4.77
C VAL A 26 -6.47 -17.38 -6.12
N ILE A 27 -5.73 -16.69 -6.98
CA ILE A 27 -6.15 -16.31 -8.33
C ILE A 27 -6.52 -17.55 -9.15
N ALA A 28 -5.65 -18.56 -9.14
CA ALA A 28 -5.92 -19.83 -9.84
C ALA A 28 -7.20 -20.51 -9.31
N ARG A 29 -7.39 -20.53 -7.98
CA ARG A 29 -8.59 -21.12 -7.36
C ARG A 29 -9.89 -20.45 -7.78
N TYR A 30 -9.87 -19.12 -7.99
CA TYR A 30 -11.04 -18.34 -8.42
C TYR A 30 -11.10 -18.16 -9.94
N HIS A 31 -10.18 -18.75 -10.69
CA HIS A 31 -10.10 -18.59 -12.16
C HIS A 31 -10.05 -17.13 -12.61
N ILE A 32 -9.32 -16.28 -11.84
CA ILE A 32 -9.14 -14.87 -12.16
C ILE A 32 -8.12 -14.75 -13.29
N LYS A 33 -8.46 -14.04 -14.35
CA LYS A 33 -7.54 -13.73 -15.43
C LYS A 33 -6.68 -12.51 -15.07
N GLU A 34 -5.36 -12.68 -15.13
CA GLU A 34 -4.40 -11.61 -14.86
C GLU A 34 -3.99 -10.94 -16.18
N ASN A 35 -4.08 -9.61 -16.23
CA ASN A 35 -3.67 -8.82 -17.38
C ASN A 35 -2.66 -7.77 -16.91
N TYR A 36 -1.37 -8.06 -17.16
CA TYR A 36 -0.27 -7.17 -16.77
C TYR A 36 0.05 -6.14 -17.85
N PHE A 37 0.80 -5.11 -17.47
CA PHE A 37 1.23 -4.01 -18.33
C PHE A 37 0.09 -3.27 -19.02
N ASN A 38 -1.09 -3.26 -18.41
CA ASN A 38 -2.25 -2.54 -18.88
C ASN A 38 -2.55 -1.34 -17.97
N LYS A 39 -2.78 -0.19 -18.57
CA LYS A 39 -3.16 1.06 -17.91
C LYS A 39 -4.60 1.40 -18.27
N LEU A 40 -5.46 1.53 -17.25
CA LEU A 40 -6.79 2.09 -17.45
C LEU A 40 -6.68 3.59 -17.81
N VAL A 41 -7.28 4.00 -18.91
CA VAL A 41 -7.23 5.38 -19.41
C VAL A 41 -8.59 6.04 -19.50
N GLU A 42 -9.67 5.26 -19.66
CA GLU A 42 -11.02 5.81 -19.80
C GLU A 42 -12.07 4.83 -19.25
N ILE A 43 -13.14 5.35 -18.68
CA ILE A 43 -14.32 4.58 -18.27
C ILE A 43 -15.55 5.22 -18.88
N ASN A 44 -16.27 4.46 -19.71
CA ASN A 44 -17.58 4.81 -20.20
C ASN A 44 -18.65 4.11 -19.36
N GLY A 45 -19.13 4.80 -18.32
CA GLY A 45 -20.10 4.24 -17.37
C GLY A 45 -21.45 3.95 -18.00
N ALA A 46 -21.89 4.77 -18.97
CA ALA A 46 -23.18 4.59 -19.66
C ALA A 46 -23.23 3.26 -20.43
N ASN A 47 -22.13 2.90 -21.08
CA ASN A 47 -22.01 1.68 -21.87
C ASN A 47 -21.34 0.54 -21.13
N LYS A 48 -21.00 0.71 -19.83
CA LYS A 48 -20.26 -0.27 -19.01
C LYS A 48 -19.00 -0.78 -19.68
N ARG A 49 -18.18 0.12 -20.23
CA ARG A 49 -16.93 -0.22 -20.92
C ARG A 49 -15.75 0.55 -20.32
N ALA A 50 -14.61 -0.10 -20.24
CA ALA A 50 -13.36 0.48 -19.80
C ALA A 50 -12.29 0.32 -20.87
N LYS A 51 -11.51 1.40 -21.12
CA LYS A 51 -10.44 1.43 -22.11
C LYS A 51 -9.11 1.26 -21.40
N PHE A 52 -8.35 0.30 -21.87
CA PHE A 52 -6.99 0.03 -21.40
C PHE A 52 -5.98 0.26 -22.52
N VAL A 53 -4.83 0.79 -22.15
CA VAL A 53 -3.65 0.87 -23.01
C VAL A 53 -2.60 -0.09 -22.47
N GLY A 54 -2.19 -1.02 -23.30
CA GLY A 54 -1.12 -1.97 -23.05
C GLY A 54 -0.06 -1.91 -24.14
N PHE A 55 0.93 -2.80 -24.08
CA PHE A 55 1.94 -2.94 -25.11
C PHE A 55 1.77 -4.29 -25.80
N GLY A 56 1.58 -4.24 -27.11
CA GLY A 56 1.53 -5.41 -27.98
C GLY A 56 2.93 -5.84 -28.50
N GLU A 57 2.94 -6.66 -29.53
CA GLU A 57 4.15 -7.03 -30.22
C GLU A 57 4.91 -5.79 -30.72
N ASN A 58 6.22 -5.82 -30.64
CA ASN A 58 7.12 -4.71 -31.02
C ASN A 58 6.97 -3.41 -30.17
N ASN A 59 6.53 -3.52 -28.91
CA ASN A 59 6.36 -2.36 -28.01
C ASN A 59 5.40 -1.28 -28.53
N LYS A 60 4.51 -1.62 -29.44
CA LYS A 60 3.46 -0.69 -29.89
C LYS A 60 2.33 -0.62 -28.85
N GLU A 61 1.88 0.59 -28.56
CA GLU A 61 0.68 0.77 -27.73
C GLU A 61 -0.54 0.17 -28.42
N VAL A 62 -1.30 -0.61 -27.66
CA VAL A 62 -2.54 -1.24 -28.11
C VAL A 62 -3.66 -0.80 -27.16
N GLU A 63 -4.68 -0.20 -27.74
CA GLU A 63 -5.90 0.16 -27.02
C GLU A 63 -6.90 -0.99 -27.06
N THR A 64 -7.45 -1.33 -25.90
CA THR A 64 -8.45 -2.40 -25.77
C THR A 64 -9.63 -1.91 -24.95
N TRP A 65 -10.85 -2.05 -25.47
CA TRP A 65 -12.08 -1.84 -24.74
C TRP A 65 -12.58 -3.15 -24.15
N ILE A 66 -12.90 -3.12 -22.85
CA ILE A 66 -13.41 -4.27 -22.09
C ILE A 66 -14.78 -3.91 -21.54
N ASP A 67 -15.76 -4.76 -21.81
CA ASP A 67 -17.09 -4.65 -21.22
C ASP A 67 -17.06 -5.21 -19.79
N TYR A 68 -17.81 -4.60 -18.86
CA TYR A 68 -17.88 -5.02 -17.47
C TYR A 68 -19.30 -4.92 -16.91
N GLU A 69 -19.65 -5.81 -16.01
CA GLU A 69 -20.85 -5.66 -15.18
C GLU A 69 -20.55 -4.83 -13.92
N MET A 70 -19.40 -5.07 -13.30
CA MET A 70 -18.89 -4.31 -12.17
C MET A 70 -17.38 -4.06 -12.37
N ILE A 71 -16.95 -2.83 -12.13
CA ILE A 71 -15.54 -2.45 -12.16
C ILE A 71 -15.12 -1.87 -10.82
N HIS A 72 -14.00 -2.37 -10.28
CA HIS A 72 -13.34 -1.78 -9.12
C HIS A 72 -12.04 -1.14 -9.57
N VAL A 73 -11.93 0.17 -9.42
CA VAL A 73 -10.77 0.95 -9.84
C VAL A 73 -10.00 1.45 -8.63
N THR A 74 -8.70 1.23 -8.64
CA THR A 74 -7.76 1.83 -7.68
C THR A 74 -6.89 2.84 -8.43
N PRO A 75 -7.25 4.13 -8.42
CA PRO A 75 -6.48 5.14 -9.14
C PRO A 75 -5.10 5.37 -8.49
N PRO A 76 -4.12 5.89 -9.24
CA PRO A 76 -2.85 6.33 -8.67
C PRO A 76 -3.09 7.37 -7.57
N GLN A 77 -2.38 7.20 -6.46
CA GLN A 77 -2.41 8.16 -5.36
C GLN A 77 -1.61 9.41 -5.71
N SER A 78 -2.07 10.55 -5.22
CA SER A 78 -1.34 11.82 -5.29
C SER A 78 -1.48 12.56 -3.97
N ALA A 79 -0.49 13.38 -3.63
CA ALA A 79 -0.61 14.26 -2.47
C ALA A 79 -1.68 15.33 -2.72
N PRO A 80 -2.31 15.88 -1.66
CA PRO A 80 -3.20 17.03 -1.77
C PRO A 80 -2.51 18.24 -2.40
N ASP A 81 -3.27 19.07 -3.12
CA ASP A 81 -2.72 20.19 -3.88
C ASP A 81 -1.98 21.21 -3.01
N PHE A 82 -2.44 21.44 -1.78
CA PHE A 82 -1.74 22.33 -0.85
C PHE A 82 -0.35 21.82 -0.46
N ILE A 83 -0.11 20.51 -0.49
CA ILE A 83 1.23 19.93 -0.29
C ILE A 83 2.04 20.07 -1.58
N LYS A 84 1.47 19.65 -2.72
CA LYS A 84 2.17 19.71 -4.03
C LYS A 84 2.66 21.10 -4.36
N ASN A 85 1.88 22.12 -4.03
CA ASN A 85 2.17 23.53 -4.35
C ASN A 85 2.98 24.23 -3.22
N SER A 86 3.42 23.48 -2.20
CA SER A 86 4.23 24.01 -1.11
C SER A 86 5.72 23.80 -1.34
N PRO A 87 6.61 24.58 -0.67
CA PRO A 87 8.06 24.36 -0.71
C PRO A 87 8.50 23.05 -0.02
N LEU A 88 7.57 22.30 0.56
CA LEU A 88 7.83 21.03 1.23
C LEU A 88 7.80 19.84 0.27
N ALA A 89 7.28 20.03 -0.95
CA ALA A 89 7.08 18.94 -1.88
C ALA A 89 8.35 18.57 -2.63
N ASN A 90 8.55 17.27 -2.85
CA ASN A 90 9.48 16.76 -3.83
C ASN A 90 8.89 16.84 -5.27
N ALA A 91 9.65 16.42 -6.27
CA ALA A 91 9.21 16.42 -7.67
C ALA A 91 7.93 15.58 -7.93
N ALA A 92 7.64 14.60 -7.08
CA ALA A 92 6.41 13.79 -7.17
C ALA A 92 5.23 14.38 -6.37
N GLY A 93 5.43 15.53 -5.71
CA GLY A 93 4.39 16.26 -4.97
C GLY A 93 4.18 15.82 -3.52
N TRP A 94 5.02 14.93 -2.97
CA TRP A 94 4.94 14.47 -1.59
C TRP A 94 5.89 15.29 -0.70
N VAL A 95 5.58 15.40 0.61
CA VAL A 95 6.51 16.03 1.56
C VAL A 95 7.83 15.27 1.55
N ASP A 96 8.90 15.98 1.22
CA ASP A 96 10.23 15.40 0.98
C ASP A 96 10.97 15.12 2.27
N VAL A 97 10.95 13.87 2.71
CA VAL A 97 11.57 13.45 3.98
C VAL A 97 12.61 12.36 3.77
N ASP A 98 13.61 12.34 4.64
CA ASP A 98 14.51 11.21 4.76
C ASP A 98 13.73 9.96 5.21
N LYS A 99 13.94 8.85 4.53
CA LYS A 99 13.16 7.63 4.70
C LYS A 99 13.35 6.94 6.05
N HIS A 100 14.41 7.24 6.78
CA HIS A 100 14.71 6.65 8.07
C HIS A 100 14.31 7.55 9.23
N SER A 101 14.71 8.82 9.19
CA SER A 101 14.44 9.77 10.28
C SER A 101 13.05 10.41 10.21
N LEU A 102 12.39 10.41 9.06
CA LEU A 102 11.11 11.07 8.76
C LEU A 102 11.19 12.61 8.83
N GLN A 103 12.40 13.16 8.93
CA GLN A 103 12.67 14.59 8.92
C GLN A 103 12.73 15.10 7.48
N HIS A 104 12.22 16.31 7.26
CA HIS A 104 12.31 16.96 5.94
C HIS A 104 13.78 17.24 5.56
N ILE A 105 14.14 16.96 4.30
CA ILE A 105 15.54 17.06 3.84
C ILE A 105 16.11 18.49 3.84
N LYS A 106 15.26 19.53 3.76
CA LYS A 106 15.67 20.95 3.75
C LYS A 106 15.34 21.67 5.05
N TYR A 107 14.26 21.31 5.73
CA TYR A 107 13.75 22.03 6.89
C TYR A 107 13.80 21.13 8.13
N ALA A 108 14.80 21.31 8.95
CA ALA A 108 15.09 20.46 10.10
C ALA A 108 13.98 20.44 11.18
N ASN A 109 13.11 21.45 11.20
CA ASN A 109 11.98 21.55 12.11
C ASN A 109 10.67 20.97 11.55
N ILE A 110 10.72 20.33 10.37
CA ILE A 110 9.55 19.74 9.69
C ILE A 110 9.72 18.23 9.59
N TYR A 111 8.67 17.51 9.86
CA TYR A 111 8.58 16.05 9.77
C TYR A 111 7.29 15.64 9.04
N SER A 112 7.31 14.50 8.38
CA SER A 112 6.10 13.94 7.77
C SER A 112 6.07 12.43 7.85
N LEU A 113 4.86 11.88 7.93
CA LEU A 113 4.59 10.45 7.93
C LEU A 113 3.29 10.14 7.18
N GLY A 114 3.02 8.88 6.97
CA GLY A 114 1.78 8.40 6.34
C GLY A 114 1.65 8.81 4.88
N ASP A 115 0.43 9.09 4.47
CA ASP A 115 0.06 9.28 3.06
C ASP A 115 0.64 10.57 2.46
N ALA A 116 0.96 11.56 3.26
CA ALA A 116 1.53 12.84 2.81
C ALA A 116 3.03 12.76 2.49
N SER A 117 3.75 11.78 3.05
CA SER A 117 5.20 11.68 2.98
C SER A 117 5.71 11.01 1.71
N SER A 118 6.96 11.34 1.33
CA SER A 118 7.67 10.73 0.19
C SER A 118 8.19 9.31 0.45
N LEU A 119 7.84 8.70 1.57
CA LEU A 119 8.38 7.40 1.98
C LEU A 119 8.09 6.30 0.93
N PRO A 120 9.11 5.55 0.48
CA PRO A 120 8.96 4.53 -0.56
C PRO A 120 8.43 3.20 0.00
N THR A 121 7.31 3.26 0.71
CA THR A 121 6.62 2.10 1.29
C THR A 121 5.12 2.18 1.08
N GLY A 122 4.40 1.11 1.37
CA GLY A 122 2.94 1.10 1.30
C GLY A 122 2.33 2.13 2.26
N LYS A 123 1.46 2.99 1.73
CA LYS A 123 0.72 3.99 2.51
C LYS A 123 -0.42 3.30 3.26
N THR A 124 -0.10 2.71 4.41
CA THR A 124 -1.01 1.90 5.23
C THR A 124 -1.09 2.40 6.67
N GLY A 125 -2.22 2.16 7.34
CA GLY A 125 -2.35 2.48 8.77
C GLY A 125 -1.34 1.71 9.65
N ALA A 126 -0.92 0.53 9.23
CA ALA A 126 0.12 -0.24 9.92
C ALA A 126 1.50 0.44 9.83
N ALA A 127 1.83 1.03 8.66
CA ALA A 127 3.04 1.82 8.48
C ALA A 127 3.04 3.04 9.42
N ILE A 128 1.94 3.81 9.43
CA ILE A 128 1.79 4.99 10.30
C ILE A 128 2.02 4.62 11.77
N ARG A 129 1.48 3.50 12.24
CA ARG A 129 1.66 3.02 13.62
C ARG A 129 3.14 2.80 13.98
N LYS A 130 3.97 2.41 13.02
CA LYS A 130 5.43 2.26 13.22
C LYS A 130 6.20 3.57 13.00
N GLN A 131 5.72 4.42 12.11
CA GLN A 131 6.34 5.71 11.80
C GLN A 131 6.17 6.72 12.95
N ALA A 132 4.97 6.80 13.54
CA ALA A 132 4.64 7.81 14.54
C ALA A 132 5.58 7.82 15.77
N PRO A 133 5.89 6.68 16.42
CA PRO A 133 6.85 6.68 17.53
C PRO A 133 8.24 7.17 17.15
N ILE A 134 8.71 6.81 15.96
CA ILE A 134 10.03 7.20 15.45
C ILE A 134 10.06 8.70 15.16
N LEU A 135 9.01 9.23 14.52
CA LEU A 135 8.88 10.66 14.28
C LEU A 135 8.88 11.43 15.60
N VAL A 136 8.09 11.00 16.58
CA VAL A 136 8.02 11.67 17.90
C VAL A 136 9.37 11.61 18.59
N GLN A 137 10.06 10.48 18.60
CA GLN A 137 11.39 10.34 19.18
C GLN A 137 12.38 11.32 18.55
N ASN A 138 12.43 11.38 17.22
CA ASN A 138 13.36 12.25 16.50
C ASN A 138 13.01 13.73 16.67
N LEU A 139 11.72 14.08 16.65
CA LEU A 139 11.26 15.46 16.91
C LEU A 139 11.64 15.93 18.31
N LEU A 140 11.41 15.12 19.33
CA LEU A 140 11.79 15.45 20.71
C LEU A 140 13.31 15.55 20.86
N SER A 141 14.10 14.68 20.23
CA SER A 141 15.55 14.79 20.20
C SER A 141 16.00 16.10 19.57
N PHE A 142 15.41 16.48 18.43
CA PHE A 142 15.70 17.73 17.76
C PHE A 142 15.38 18.96 18.66
N MET A 143 14.20 18.96 19.28
CA MET A 143 13.78 20.05 20.18
C MET A 143 14.72 20.21 21.38
N ASN A 144 15.25 19.12 21.91
CA ASN A 144 16.18 19.09 23.03
C ASN A 144 17.67 19.22 22.60
N LYS A 145 17.95 19.55 21.35
CA LYS A 145 19.31 19.64 20.78
C LYS A 145 20.13 18.37 20.94
N GLY A 146 19.46 17.24 21.02
CA GLY A 146 20.05 15.90 21.09
C GLY A 146 20.21 15.25 19.71
N THR A 147 20.82 14.07 19.70
CA THR A 147 20.98 13.27 18.49
C THR A 147 19.72 12.46 18.20
N MET A 148 19.24 12.51 16.97
CA MET A 148 18.15 11.65 16.51
C MET A 148 18.64 10.20 16.40
N THR A 149 17.93 9.28 17.06
CA THR A 149 18.27 7.85 17.09
C THR A 149 17.16 6.96 16.53
N GLY A 150 15.98 7.52 16.30
CA GLY A 150 14.86 6.80 15.71
C GLY A 150 15.12 6.51 14.22
N SER A 151 14.95 5.26 13.82
CA SER A 151 15.12 4.84 12.42
C SER A 151 13.98 3.93 11.98
N TYR A 152 13.26 4.36 10.95
CA TYR A 152 12.18 3.59 10.33
C TYR A 152 12.74 2.71 9.20
N ASN A 153 12.37 1.45 9.20
CA ASN A 153 12.86 0.45 8.24
C ASN A 153 11.94 0.20 7.03
N GLY A 154 10.87 0.98 6.89
CA GLY A 154 9.92 0.79 5.80
C GLY A 154 8.80 -0.22 6.07
N TYR A 155 8.66 -0.70 7.31
CA TYR A 155 7.62 -1.66 7.65
C TYR A 155 6.24 -1.22 7.16
N SER A 156 5.59 -2.10 6.41
CA SER A 156 4.20 -1.96 5.99
C SER A 156 3.47 -3.29 6.14
N SER A 157 2.15 -3.22 6.25
CA SER A 157 1.32 -4.43 6.35
C SER A 157 0.07 -4.28 5.48
N CYS A 158 -0.17 -5.32 4.69
CA CYS A 158 -1.35 -5.45 3.83
C CYS A 158 -2.13 -6.72 4.23
N PRO A 159 -3.19 -6.60 5.02
CA PRO A 159 -4.09 -7.72 5.31
C PRO A 159 -4.94 -8.04 4.07
N LEU A 160 -4.58 -9.08 3.34
CA LEU A 160 -5.17 -9.47 2.06
C LEU A 160 -6.30 -10.49 2.30
N ILE A 161 -7.55 -10.04 2.18
CA ILE A 161 -8.72 -10.93 2.28
C ILE A 161 -8.82 -11.73 0.99
N THR A 162 -8.73 -13.05 1.09
CA THR A 162 -8.71 -13.99 -0.03
C THR A 162 -9.97 -14.85 -0.13
N GLY A 163 -10.92 -14.62 0.76
CA GLY A 163 -12.21 -15.28 0.82
C GLY A 163 -12.86 -15.11 2.18
N ARG A 164 -14.09 -15.62 2.33
CA ARG A 164 -14.80 -15.59 3.62
C ARG A 164 -14.02 -16.41 4.66
N GLY A 165 -13.64 -15.77 5.76
CA GLY A 165 -12.85 -16.40 6.81
C GLY A 165 -11.39 -16.70 6.42
N LYS A 166 -10.88 -16.12 5.34
CA LYS A 166 -9.53 -16.35 4.84
C LYS A 166 -8.77 -15.03 4.63
N LEU A 167 -7.57 -14.97 5.19
CA LEU A 167 -6.70 -13.80 5.06
C LEU A 167 -5.23 -14.21 5.05
N ILE A 168 -4.47 -13.60 4.15
CA ILE A 168 -3.01 -13.59 4.11
C ILE A 168 -2.56 -12.27 4.71
N LEU A 169 -1.67 -12.29 5.72
CA LEU A 169 -1.11 -11.09 6.32
C LEU A 169 0.26 -10.81 5.73
N ALA A 170 0.32 -9.92 4.74
CA ALA A 170 1.57 -9.53 4.11
C ALA A 170 2.22 -8.39 4.90
N GLU A 171 3.38 -8.65 5.49
CA GLU A 171 4.19 -7.67 6.22
C GLU A 171 5.60 -7.66 5.63
N PHE A 172 6.16 -6.46 5.39
CA PHE A 172 7.44 -6.28 4.69
C PHE A 172 8.08 -4.94 4.99
N ASP A 173 9.39 -4.83 4.72
CA ASP A 173 10.20 -3.63 4.85
C ASP A 173 10.46 -2.92 3.50
N TYR A 174 11.37 -1.92 3.48
CA TYR A 174 11.77 -1.19 2.27
C TYR A 174 12.35 -2.08 1.16
N ASP A 175 13.05 -3.14 1.54
CA ASP A 175 13.73 -4.04 0.61
C ASP A 175 12.84 -5.20 0.15
N ASN A 176 11.54 -5.15 0.50
CA ASN A 176 10.56 -6.20 0.28
C ASN A 176 10.89 -7.51 1.01
N ASN A 177 11.67 -7.47 2.09
CA ASN A 177 11.86 -8.62 2.94
C ASN A 177 10.60 -8.83 3.81
N PRO A 178 10.12 -10.06 3.95
CA PRO A 178 9.02 -10.37 4.88
C PRO A 178 9.39 -9.99 6.33
N GLN A 179 8.51 -9.24 6.98
CA GLN A 179 8.64 -8.78 8.38
C GLN A 179 7.51 -9.36 9.23
N GLU A 180 7.41 -10.69 9.27
CA GLU A 180 6.28 -11.39 9.88
C GLU A 180 6.23 -11.18 11.41
N THR A 181 5.15 -10.60 11.91
CA THR A 181 4.94 -10.34 13.34
C THR A 181 4.64 -11.62 14.14
N PHE A 182 4.03 -12.63 13.52
CA PHE A 182 3.62 -13.87 14.20
C PHE A 182 4.59 -15.01 13.92
N PRO A 183 4.75 -15.98 14.84
CA PRO A 183 5.71 -17.08 14.73
C PRO A 183 5.23 -18.20 13.78
N PHE A 184 4.49 -17.84 12.73
CA PHE A 184 4.01 -18.79 11.74
C PHE A 184 4.05 -18.15 10.34
N ASN A 185 4.05 -18.97 9.31
CA ASN A 185 4.01 -18.51 7.93
C ASN A 185 2.72 -17.72 7.63
N GLN A 186 2.85 -16.40 7.49
CA GLN A 186 1.74 -15.46 7.24
C GLN A 186 1.29 -15.43 5.78
N ALA A 187 2.03 -16.05 4.85
CA ALA A 187 1.60 -16.25 3.48
C ALA A 187 0.55 -17.38 3.32
N LYS A 188 0.24 -18.10 4.40
CA LYS A 188 -0.89 -19.05 4.42
C LYS A 188 -2.17 -18.34 4.83
N GLU A 189 -3.25 -18.66 4.14
CA GLU A 189 -4.60 -18.20 4.51
C GLU A 189 -4.99 -18.70 5.91
N ARG A 190 -5.38 -17.76 6.78
CA ARG A 190 -5.76 -18.08 8.17
C ARG A 190 -7.05 -17.41 8.58
N TRP A 191 -7.89 -18.16 9.25
CA TRP A 191 -9.11 -17.64 9.87
C TRP A 191 -8.80 -16.69 11.04
N SER A 192 -7.79 -16.99 11.86
CA SER A 192 -7.37 -16.14 12.97
C SER A 192 -6.97 -14.73 12.48
N MET A 193 -6.27 -14.62 11.35
CA MET A 193 -5.90 -13.33 10.76
C MET A 193 -7.10 -12.60 10.16
N TYR A 194 -8.09 -13.33 9.66
CA TYR A 194 -9.37 -12.77 9.25
C TYR A 194 -10.13 -12.14 10.43
N ILE A 195 -10.20 -12.83 11.58
CA ILE A 195 -10.79 -12.31 12.83
C ILE A 195 -10.01 -11.08 13.32
N LEU A 196 -8.67 -11.16 13.33
CA LEU A 196 -7.81 -10.01 13.66
C LEU A 196 -8.21 -8.78 12.82
N LYS A 197 -8.27 -8.92 11.49
CA LYS A 197 -8.59 -7.81 10.58
C LYS A 197 -10.02 -7.30 10.78
N ARG A 198 -10.99 -8.20 10.90
CA ARG A 198 -12.41 -7.84 10.89
C ARG A 198 -12.90 -7.23 12.20
N TYR A 199 -12.38 -7.70 13.33
CA TYR A 199 -12.90 -7.34 14.65
C TYR A 199 -11.85 -6.69 15.56
N ILE A 200 -10.65 -7.26 15.64
CA ILE A 200 -9.65 -6.80 16.59
C ILE A 200 -9.01 -5.49 16.16
N LEU A 201 -8.58 -5.35 14.88
CA LEU A 201 -7.97 -4.11 14.40
C LEU A 201 -8.92 -2.90 14.47
N PRO A 202 -10.20 -2.97 14.09
CA PRO A 202 -11.13 -1.86 14.30
C PRO A 202 -11.31 -1.49 15.78
N TYR A 203 -11.41 -2.47 16.66
CA TYR A 203 -11.48 -2.22 18.10
C TYR A 203 -10.21 -1.51 18.61
N LEU A 204 -9.03 -2.01 18.26
CA LEU A 204 -7.75 -1.39 18.63
C LEU A 204 -7.59 0.02 18.03
N TYR A 205 -8.05 0.24 16.80
CA TYR A 205 -8.02 1.55 16.18
C TYR A 205 -8.74 2.59 17.04
N TRP A 206 -9.99 2.34 17.40
CA TRP A 206 -10.80 3.29 18.17
C TRP A 206 -10.39 3.41 19.64
N THR A 207 -9.94 2.32 20.27
CA THR A 207 -9.68 2.29 21.71
C THR A 207 -8.23 2.57 22.09
N ARG A 208 -7.29 2.39 21.18
CA ARG A 208 -5.85 2.48 21.44
C ARG A 208 -5.12 3.42 20.48
N ILE A 209 -5.16 3.16 19.17
CA ILE A 209 -4.34 3.88 18.18
C ILE A 209 -4.67 5.37 18.16
N LEU A 210 -5.96 5.73 18.04
CA LEU A 210 -6.39 7.14 18.07
C LEU A 210 -6.13 7.85 19.39
N LYS A 211 -5.84 7.10 20.45
CA LYS A 211 -5.53 7.64 21.78
C LYS A 211 -4.03 7.67 22.08
N GLY A 212 -3.17 7.36 21.11
CA GLY A 212 -1.72 7.29 21.31
C GLY A 212 -1.27 6.23 22.32
N LYS A 213 -2.06 5.15 22.52
CA LYS A 213 -1.80 4.10 23.53
C LYS A 213 -1.25 2.81 22.90
N MET A 214 -0.80 2.87 21.66
CA MET A 214 -0.30 1.68 20.95
C MET A 214 0.73 2.09 19.87
#